data_6944c8658545fdfeb71c80738c0f1ca5
#
_entry.id   6944c8658545fdfeb71c80738c0f1ca5
#
_cell.length_a   1.000
_cell.length_b   1.000
_cell.length_c   1.000
_cell.angle_alpha   90.00
_cell.angle_beta   90.00
_cell.angle_gamma   90.00
#
_symmetry.space_group_name_H-M   'P 1'
#
loop_
_entity.id
_entity.type
_entity.pdbx_description
1 polymer ?
#
loop_
_entity_poly.entity_id
_entity_poly.type
_entity_poly.pdbx_seq_one_letter_code
_entity_poly.pdbx_strand_id
1 'polypeptide(L)' 'MTVIYIDADACPVKAEAEKVATRHRIKLYIVSNGGLRLSQNPLVENVIVPDGSDVADIWIAERANIGDVVIT' A
#
# COMPACT_ATOMS: atom_id res chain seq x y z
N MET A 1 -3.89 -16.03 -1.23
CA MET A 1 -4.36 -14.98 -0.33
C MET A 1 -4.20 -13.63 -1.00
N THR A 2 -5.24 -12.81 -1.00
CA THR A 2 -5.20 -11.50 -1.64
C THR A 2 -4.52 -10.48 -0.74
N VAL A 3 -3.66 -9.68 -1.33
CA VAL A 3 -2.98 -8.57 -0.64
C VAL A 3 -3.24 -7.31 -1.46
N ILE A 4 -3.41 -6.19 -0.78
CA ILE A 4 -3.60 -4.90 -1.43
C ILE A 4 -2.33 -4.08 -1.28
N TYR A 5 -1.83 -3.53 -2.37
CA TYR A 5 -0.69 -2.61 -2.39
C TYR A 5 -1.16 -1.24 -2.83
N ILE A 6 -0.78 -0.20 -2.11
CA ILE A 6 -1.11 1.19 -2.46
C ILE A 6 0.18 1.97 -2.67
N ASP A 7 0.29 2.61 -3.83
CA ASP A 7 1.29 3.65 -4.07
C ASP A 7 0.74 4.95 -3.47
N ALA A 8 1.05 5.20 -2.22
CA ALA A 8 0.41 6.27 -1.45
C ALA A 8 0.78 7.67 -1.91
N ASP A 9 1.90 7.81 -2.62
CA ASP A 9 2.30 9.12 -3.13
C ASP A 9 1.47 9.55 -4.34
N ALA A 10 0.84 8.58 -5.01
CA ALA A 10 0.03 8.84 -6.20
C ALA A 10 -1.47 8.64 -5.96
N CYS A 11 -1.87 8.12 -4.79
CA CYS A 11 -3.24 7.70 -4.55
C CYS A 11 -3.89 8.50 -3.42
N PRO A 12 -4.99 9.24 -3.70
CA PRO A 12 -5.68 10.01 -2.67
C PRO A 12 -6.67 9.20 -1.83
N VAL A 13 -6.89 7.92 -2.14
CA VAL A 13 -7.97 7.12 -1.53
C VAL A 13 -7.48 6.08 -0.52
N LYS A 14 -6.35 6.32 0.14
CA LYS A 14 -5.79 5.34 1.08
C LYS A 14 -6.70 5.05 2.28
N ALA A 15 -7.43 6.04 2.77
CA ALA A 15 -8.34 5.83 3.90
C ALA A 15 -9.49 4.89 3.53
N GLU A 16 -10.05 5.05 2.35
CA GLU A 16 -11.11 4.19 1.84
C GLU A 16 -10.60 2.76 1.61
N ALA A 17 -9.41 2.64 1.04
CA ALA A 17 -8.79 1.33 0.82
C ALA A 17 -8.52 0.61 2.14
N GLU A 18 -8.07 1.34 3.16
CA GLU A 18 -7.84 0.77 4.48
C GLU A 18 -9.14 0.27 5.10
N LYS A 19 -10.23 1.02 4.96
CA LYS A 19 -11.54 0.59 5.46
C LYS A 19 -11.99 -0.71 4.81
N VAL A 20 -11.86 -0.81 3.49
CA VAL A 20 -12.25 -2.01 2.76
C VAL A 20 -11.39 -3.19 3.15
N ALA A 21 -10.09 -2.99 3.23
CA ALA A 21 -9.15 -4.04 3.61
C ALA A 21 -9.45 -4.55 5.02
N THR A 22 -9.72 -3.64 5.96
CA THR A 22 -10.04 -4.00 7.33
C THR A 22 -11.33 -4.81 7.42
N ARG A 23 -12.37 -4.36 6.68
CA ARG A 23 -13.65 -5.07 6.66
C ARG A 23 -13.51 -6.50 6.20
N HIS A 24 -12.65 -6.75 5.23
CA HIS A 24 -12.44 -8.08 4.66
C HIS A 24 -11.22 -8.80 5.23
N ARG A 25 -10.55 -8.20 6.22
CA ARG A 25 -9.35 -8.73 6.87
C ARG A 25 -8.26 -9.07 5.86
N ILE A 26 -8.03 -8.14 4.94
CA ILE A 26 -7.01 -8.26 3.90
C ILE A 26 -5.79 -7.45 4.30
N LYS A 27 -4.60 -8.04 4.15
CA LYS A 27 -3.35 -7.33 4.41
C LYS A 27 -3.19 -6.18 3.41
N LEU A 28 -2.79 -5.02 3.90
CA LEU A 28 -2.62 -3.81 3.11
C LEU A 28 -1.21 -3.27 3.28
N TYR A 29 -0.50 -3.07 2.18
CA TYR A 29 0.79 -2.40 2.18
C TYR A 29 0.62 -0.98 1.66
N ILE A 30 0.98 0.00 2.47
CA ILE A 30 0.99 1.40 2.04
C ILE A 30 2.44 1.77 1.79
N VAL A 31 2.78 1.98 0.54
CA VAL A 31 4.16 2.26 0.10
C VAL A 31 4.28 3.74 -0.22
N SER A 32 5.24 4.40 0.42
CA SER A 32 5.43 5.84 0.22
C SER A 32 6.91 6.20 0.40
N ASN A 33 7.26 7.41 -0.01
CA ASN A 33 8.62 7.93 0.24
C ASN A 33 8.73 8.66 1.59
N GLY A 34 7.72 8.52 2.45
CA GLY A 34 7.70 9.15 3.76
C GLY A 34 6.79 10.37 3.79
N GLY A 35 6.74 11.03 4.94
CA GLY A 35 5.91 12.22 5.10
C GLY A 35 4.43 11.95 5.35
N LEU A 36 4.03 10.69 5.40
CA LEU A 36 2.65 10.31 5.68
C LEU A 36 2.47 9.97 7.16
N ARG A 37 1.25 10.18 7.63
CA ARG A 37 0.87 9.70 8.95
C ARG A 37 0.71 8.18 8.88
N LEU A 38 1.45 7.46 9.72
CA LEU A 38 1.43 6.00 9.73
C LEU A 38 0.15 5.47 10.34
N SER A 39 -0.38 4.40 9.75
CA SER A 39 -1.57 3.73 10.29
C SER A 39 -1.19 2.88 11.51
N GLN A 40 -2.09 2.84 12.51
CA GLN A 40 -1.95 1.98 13.67
C GLN A 40 -2.65 0.63 13.48
N ASN A 41 -3.29 0.42 12.34
CA ASN A 41 -4.05 -0.79 12.06
C ASN A 41 -3.10 -1.98 11.88
N PRO A 42 -3.28 -3.09 12.62
CA PRO A 42 -2.38 -4.25 12.49
C PRO A 42 -2.42 -4.93 11.13
N LEU A 43 -3.46 -4.70 10.32
CA LEU A 43 -3.53 -5.22 8.96
C LEU A 43 -2.73 -4.37 7.97
N VAL A 44 -2.32 -3.18 8.37
CA VAL A 44 -1.60 -2.26 7.50
C VAL A 44 -0.10 -2.31 7.78
N GLU A 45 0.69 -2.54 6.73
CA GLU A 45 2.14 -2.44 6.78
C GLU A 45 2.54 -1.13 6.10
N ASN A 46 3.17 -0.24 6.84
CA ASN A 46 3.66 1.03 6.29
C ASN A 46 5.08 0.82 5.77
N VAL A 47 5.27 0.95 4.47
CA VAL A 47 6.57 0.74 3.82
C VAL A 47 7.09 2.08 3.33
N ILE A 48 8.27 2.48 3.83
CA ILE A 48 8.90 3.72 3.42
C ILE A 48 10.05 3.39 2.49
N VAL A 49 9.99 3.94 1.27
CA VAL A 49 11.00 3.74 0.25
C VAL A 49 11.73 5.06 -0.01
N PRO A 50 12.95 5.02 -0.57
CA PRO A 50 13.65 6.26 -0.93
C PRO A 50 12.89 7.08 -1.96
N ASP A 51 13.15 8.40 -1.99
CA ASP A 51 12.62 9.27 -3.03
C ASP A 51 13.07 8.79 -4.40
N GLY A 52 12.17 8.94 -5.37
CA GLY A 52 12.44 8.54 -6.74
C GLY A 52 11.13 8.32 -7.45
N SER A 53 11.08 8.64 -8.74
CA SER A 53 9.81 8.64 -9.48
C SER A 53 9.14 7.27 -9.58
N ASP A 54 9.92 6.19 -9.60
CA ASP A 54 9.36 4.86 -9.81
C ASP A 54 9.69 3.88 -8.68
N VAL A 55 10.23 4.37 -7.56
CA VAL A 55 10.69 3.48 -6.49
C VAL A 55 9.55 2.68 -5.87
N ALA A 56 8.41 3.35 -5.59
CA ALA A 56 7.25 2.65 -5.02
C ALA A 56 6.68 1.63 -6.00
N ASP A 57 6.58 1.99 -7.27
CA ASP A 57 6.09 1.07 -8.31
C ASP A 57 6.97 -0.17 -8.42
N ILE A 58 8.28 0.01 -8.42
CA ILE A 58 9.23 -1.11 -8.50
C ILE A 58 9.11 -2.00 -7.27
N TRP A 59 9.04 -1.40 -6.09
CA TRP A 59 8.89 -2.16 -4.85
C TRP A 59 7.64 -3.05 -4.90
N ILE A 60 6.52 -2.48 -5.35
CA ILE A 60 5.26 -3.22 -5.47
C ILE A 60 5.37 -4.30 -6.54
N ALA A 61 5.92 -3.96 -7.71
CA ALA A 61 6.03 -4.91 -8.81
C ALA A 61 6.87 -6.13 -8.47
N GLU A 62 7.89 -5.96 -7.64
CA GLU A 62 8.74 -7.06 -7.20
C GLU A 62 8.04 -8.02 -6.24
N ARG A 63 6.95 -7.60 -5.61
CA ARG A 63 6.29 -8.36 -4.54
C ARG A 63 4.87 -8.80 -4.88
N ALA A 64 4.17 -8.09 -5.75
CA ALA A 64 2.78 -8.43 -6.08
C ALA A 64 2.70 -9.75 -6.85
N ASN A 65 1.73 -10.55 -6.48
CA ASN A 65 1.46 -11.84 -7.11
C ASN A 65 0.13 -11.79 -7.84
N ILE A 66 -0.12 -12.82 -8.66
CA ILE A 66 -1.41 -12.98 -9.33
C ILE A 66 -2.51 -13.04 -8.27
N GLY A 67 -3.54 -12.24 -8.43
CA GLY A 67 -4.65 -12.16 -7.48
C GLY A 67 -4.54 -11.02 -6.48
N ASP A 68 -3.36 -10.37 -6.39
CA ASP A 68 -3.21 -9.20 -5.56
C ASP A 68 -3.78 -7.95 -6.24
N VAL A 69 -4.13 -6.95 -5.44
CA VAL A 69 -4.69 -5.68 -5.94
C VAL A 69 -3.64 -4.58 -5.77
N VAL A 70 -3.41 -3.83 -6.83
CA VAL A 70 -2.49 -2.68 -6.80
C VAL A 70 -3.29 -1.42 -7.11
N ILE A 71 -3.20 -0.42 -6.23
CA ILE A 71 -3.87 0.86 -6.39
C ILE A 71 -2.82 1.94 -6.58
N THR A 72 -2.86 2.59 -7.72
CA THR A 72 -1.93 3.66 -8.07
C THR A 72 -2.64 4.95 -8.40
#